data_8addbc561614bd3d23569ad7f63e3611
#
_entry.id   8addbc561614bd3d23569ad7f63e3611
#
_cell.length_a   1.000
_cell.length_b   1.000
_cell.length_c   1.000
_cell.angle_alpha   90.00
_cell.angle_beta   90.00
_cell.angle_gamma   90.00
#
_symmetry.space_group_name_H-M   'P 1'
#
loop_
_entity.id
_entity.type
_entity.pdbx_description
1 polymer ?
#
loop_
_entity_poly.entity_id
_entity_poly.type
_entity_poly.pdbx_seq_one_letter_code
_entity_poly.pdbx_strand_id
1 'polypeptide(L)'
;MKFLSLSRRMWALLAVIVPLLALFIYVALRSGPLAPIPVTVTTAESRSISPALFGIGTVEARYTHRIGPTVAGRIKRVDVQVGDSVRAGQLLGEMDPVDLDDRIAAQEAALKRAGSAVLAAEAQVREVLARKTYAEKQASRYEQLLKARSVSEESVEGKRQEIQITEAGFAAARANIDGTRQELARIRSDLEGLIQQRANLRLIAPVRGLVATRNADPGTTVVAGQSVVEVIDPATLWINVRFDQLRVSGLHAGLPAHIVLRSQDGRGFAGRVLRVEPMADTVTEEMLAKVVFDQLPEPLPPIGELAEVTVALPALPAGPVLSNAAIQRTDGQLGVWQVIDGDLHFTPVTLGTADLDGQVQVREGLKVGDQVIVYSAKALNARSRIHVVDHLPGVKP
;
A
#
# COMPACT_ATOMS: atom_id res chain seq x y z
N MET A 1 102.93 -3.23 -12.57
CA MET A 1 101.71 -2.94 -11.82
C MET A 1 101.92 -1.57 -11.16
N LYS A 2 101.28 -0.51 -11.73
CA LYS A 2 101.32 0.83 -11.17
C LYS A 2 100.23 0.95 -10.12
N PHE A 3 100.55 0.96 -8.85
CA PHE A 3 99.69 1.34 -7.74
C PHE A 3 99.38 2.82 -7.83
N LEU A 4 98.20 3.22 -8.11
CA LEU A 4 97.73 4.60 -8.02
C LEU A 4 97.82 5.05 -6.54
N SER A 5 98.78 5.88 -6.25
CA SER A 5 98.87 6.57 -4.94
C SER A 5 97.75 7.64 -4.89
N LEU A 6 96.62 7.27 -4.34
CA LEU A 6 95.52 8.24 -4.02
C LEU A 6 96.05 9.26 -2.98
N SER A 7 95.94 10.55 -3.30
CA SER A 7 96.27 11.66 -2.36
C SER A 7 95.44 11.59 -1.09
N ARG A 8 95.98 12.03 0.03
CA ARG A 8 95.30 12.09 1.37
C ARG A 8 93.91 12.76 1.27
N ARG A 9 93.75 13.71 0.35
CA ARG A 9 92.47 14.38 0.09
C ARG A 9 91.42 13.47 -0.58
N MET A 10 91.86 12.57 -1.44
CA MET A 10 90.98 11.60 -2.05
C MET A 10 90.53 10.51 -1.12
N TRP A 11 91.36 10.06 -0.20
CA TRP A 11 90.97 9.12 0.90
C TRP A 11 89.98 9.79 1.86
N ALA A 12 90.15 11.06 2.20
CA ALA A 12 89.21 11.81 3.03
C ALA A 12 87.85 11.98 2.34
N LEU A 13 87.85 12.24 1.02
CA LEU A 13 86.62 12.32 0.21
C LEU A 13 85.90 10.96 0.12
N LEU A 14 86.63 9.89 -0.10
CA LEU A 14 86.03 8.52 -0.13
C LEU A 14 85.48 8.11 1.23
N ALA A 15 86.15 8.49 2.36
CA ALA A 15 85.66 8.17 3.69
C ALA A 15 84.38 8.91 4.09
N VAL A 16 84.00 10.00 3.37
CA VAL A 16 82.72 10.70 3.56
C VAL A 16 81.68 10.26 2.53
N ILE A 17 82.04 10.09 1.25
CA ILE A 17 81.13 9.72 0.17
C ILE A 17 80.61 8.29 0.30
N VAL A 18 81.47 7.34 0.70
CA VAL A 18 81.07 5.91 0.83
C VAL A 18 80.00 5.72 1.90
N PRO A 19 80.15 6.23 3.16
CA PRO A 19 79.11 6.09 4.15
C PRO A 19 77.84 6.89 3.80
N LEU A 20 77.96 8.04 3.13
CA LEU A 20 76.81 8.84 2.68
C LEU A 20 76.05 8.11 1.55
N LEU A 21 76.74 7.50 0.61
CA LEU A 21 76.18 6.66 -0.42
C LEU A 21 75.52 5.38 0.18
N ALA A 22 76.21 4.73 1.15
CA ALA A 22 75.64 3.62 1.87
C ALA A 22 74.41 3.99 2.68
N LEU A 23 74.41 5.16 3.33
CA LEU A 23 73.26 5.69 4.04
C LEU A 23 72.10 6.03 3.06
N PHE A 24 72.43 6.61 1.92
CA PHE A 24 71.41 6.91 0.85
C PHE A 24 70.81 5.62 0.31
N ILE A 25 71.61 4.62 0.00
CA ILE A 25 71.14 3.27 -0.44
C ILE A 25 70.29 2.62 0.67
N TYR A 26 70.71 2.71 1.92
CA TYR A 26 69.95 2.17 3.03
C TYR A 26 68.60 2.83 3.19
N VAL A 27 68.55 4.17 3.13
CA VAL A 27 67.29 4.94 3.20
C VAL A 27 66.40 4.66 1.97
N ALA A 28 67.00 4.59 0.75
CA ALA A 28 66.28 4.32 -0.48
C ALA A 28 65.65 2.89 -0.48
N LEU A 29 66.32 1.93 0.12
CA LEU A 29 65.84 0.54 0.21
C LEU A 29 64.83 0.32 1.35
N ARG A 30 64.88 1.13 2.44
CA ARG A 30 64.04 0.92 3.62
C ARG A 30 62.87 1.89 3.75
N SER A 31 63.00 3.13 3.26
CA SER A 31 61.97 4.17 3.38
C SER A 31 61.70 4.92 2.07
N GLY A 32 62.45 4.62 0.98
CA GLY A 32 62.35 5.26 -0.32
C GLY A 32 61.41 4.57 -1.29
N PRO A 33 61.44 4.95 -2.58
CA PRO A 33 60.59 4.37 -3.64
C PRO A 33 60.84 2.92 -3.90
N LEU A 34 61.95 2.32 -3.41
CA LEU A 34 62.30 0.90 -3.55
C LEU A 34 61.95 0.07 -2.30
N ALA A 35 61.36 0.69 -1.27
CA ALA A 35 60.95 -0.01 -0.06
C ALA A 35 59.77 -0.93 -0.35
N PRO A 36 59.71 -2.12 0.28
CA PRO A 36 58.58 -3.05 0.14
C PRO A 36 57.30 -2.36 0.63
N ILE A 37 56.25 -2.52 -0.14
CA ILE A 37 54.92 -1.95 0.17
C ILE A 37 54.25 -2.88 1.17
N PRO A 38 53.86 -2.39 2.36
CA PRO A 38 53.11 -3.18 3.31
C PRO A 38 51.71 -3.44 2.76
N VAL A 39 51.31 -4.72 2.79
CA VAL A 39 50.00 -5.22 2.29
C VAL A 39 49.38 -6.17 3.30
N THR A 40 48.07 -6.18 3.36
CA THR A 40 47.33 -7.25 4.05
C THR A 40 46.79 -8.25 3.02
N VAL A 41 46.91 -9.52 3.35
CA VAL A 41 46.42 -10.59 2.48
C VAL A 41 45.28 -11.36 3.14
N THR A 42 44.42 -11.93 2.32
CA THR A 42 43.40 -12.90 2.74
C THR A 42 43.47 -14.11 1.81
N THR A 43 42.95 -15.24 2.28
CA THR A 43 42.84 -16.44 1.45
C THR A 43 41.43 -16.56 0.92
N ALA A 44 41.27 -16.90 -0.35
CA ALA A 44 39.97 -17.19 -0.94
C ALA A 44 39.39 -18.45 -0.30
N GLU A 45 38.31 -18.28 0.46
CA GLU A 45 37.64 -19.38 1.15
C GLU A 45 36.48 -19.93 0.31
N SER A 46 36.27 -21.26 0.43
CA SER A 46 35.06 -21.87 -0.13
C SER A 46 33.89 -21.64 0.82
N ARG A 47 33.03 -20.72 0.45
CA ARG A 47 31.87 -20.36 1.28
C ARG A 47 30.62 -20.20 0.42
N SER A 48 29.48 -20.56 0.96
CA SER A 48 28.18 -20.20 0.40
C SER A 48 27.85 -18.75 0.78
N ILE A 49 27.46 -17.94 -0.20
CA ILE A 49 26.95 -16.59 0.02
C ILE A 49 25.42 -16.65 0.04
N SER A 50 24.82 -15.98 0.98
CA SER A 50 23.38 -15.73 1.05
C SER A 50 23.10 -14.28 0.63
N PRO A 51 22.86 -14.02 -0.65
CA PRO A 51 22.58 -12.66 -1.10
C PRO A 51 21.32 -12.13 -0.44
N ALA A 52 21.27 -10.84 -0.21
CA ALA A 52 20.09 -10.21 0.33
C ALA A 52 19.83 -8.88 -0.36
N LEU A 53 18.56 -8.50 -0.43
CA LEU A 53 18.10 -7.25 -0.99
C LEU A 53 17.70 -6.33 0.15
N PHE A 54 18.31 -5.16 0.21
CA PHE A 54 17.97 -4.14 1.18
C PHE A 54 17.03 -3.11 0.52
N GLY A 55 15.96 -2.74 1.23
CA GLY A 55 15.03 -1.70 0.81
C GLY A 55 14.47 -0.94 1.99
N ILE A 56 14.01 0.27 1.72
CA ILE A 56 13.33 1.11 2.71
C ILE A 56 11.86 1.19 2.31
N GLY A 57 10.98 1.10 3.28
CA GLY A 57 9.55 1.14 3.04
C GLY A 57 8.80 1.91 4.10
N THR A 58 7.51 2.06 3.89
CA THR A 58 6.56 2.66 4.84
C THR A 58 5.49 1.65 5.23
N VAL A 59 5.11 1.68 6.51
CA VAL A 59 3.98 0.89 7.01
C VAL A 59 2.70 1.50 6.47
N GLU A 60 1.89 0.70 5.80
CA GLU A 60 0.60 1.10 5.22
C GLU A 60 -0.49 0.09 5.61
N ALA A 61 -1.71 0.56 5.72
CA ALA A 61 -2.86 -0.33 5.78
C ALA A 61 -3.25 -0.77 4.37
N ARG A 62 -3.48 -2.06 4.17
CA ARG A 62 -3.95 -2.58 2.88
C ARG A 62 -5.27 -1.96 2.46
N TYR A 63 -6.17 -1.75 3.43
CA TYR A 63 -7.47 -1.15 3.21
C TYR A 63 -7.64 0.06 4.11
N THR A 64 -7.88 1.22 3.50
CA THR A 64 -8.25 2.45 4.16
C THR A 64 -9.64 2.84 3.71
N HIS A 65 -10.60 2.83 4.62
CA HIS A 65 -11.97 3.22 4.36
C HIS A 65 -12.13 4.71 4.69
N ARG A 66 -12.35 5.52 3.66
CA ARG A 66 -12.60 6.94 3.77
C ARG A 66 -14.11 7.17 3.91
N ILE A 67 -14.54 7.52 5.11
CA ILE A 67 -15.94 7.73 5.44
C ILE A 67 -16.22 9.23 5.36
N GLY A 68 -17.14 9.60 4.48
CA GLY A 68 -17.55 10.97 4.26
C GLY A 68 -19.00 11.04 3.74
N PRO A 69 -19.58 12.24 3.63
CA PRO A 69 -20.93 12.42 3.18
C PRO A 69 -21.10 12.19 1.69
N THR A 70 -22.29 11.77 1.29
CA THR A 70 -22.70 11.63 -0.12
C THR A 70 -23.27 12.94 -0.69
N VAL A 71 -23.58 13.90 0.18
CA VAL A 71 -24.06 15.24 -0.17
C VAL A 71 -23.30 16.28 0.63
N ALA A 72 -23.14 17.48 0.05
CA ALA A 72 -22.49 18.59 0.75
C ALA A 72 -23.35 19.07 1.93
N GLY A 73 -22.70 19.42 3.04
CA GLY A 73 -23.40 19.92 4.23
C GLY A 73 -22.44 20.18 5.40
N ARG A 74 -23.00 20.63 6.53
CA ARG A 74 -22.24 20.85 7.74
C ARG A 74 -22.23 19.63 8.64
N ILE A 75 -21.09 19.35 9.26
CA ILE A 75 -20.97 18.31 10.28
C ILE A 75 -21.66 18.77 11.57
N LYS A 76 -22.64 18.01 12.05
CA LYS A 76 -23.33 18.25 13.32
C LYS A 76 -22.48 17.74 14.50
N ARG A 77 -21.96 16.52 14.40
CA ARG A 77 -21.13 15.88 15.42
C ARG A 77 -20.26 14.77 14.83
N VAL A 78 -19.15 14.52 15.48
CA VAL A 78 -18.27 13.36 15.25
C VAL A 78 -18.08 12.66 16.57
N ASP A 79 -18.43 11.37 16.66
CA ASP A 79 -18.53 10.61 17.90
C ASP A 79 -17.29 9.77 18.20
N VAL A 80 -16.24 9.87 17.37
CA VAL A 80 -15.00 9.09 17.46
C VAL A 80 -13.77 9.98 17.43
N GLN A 81 -12.68 9.49 18.02
CA GLN A 81 -11.37 10.11 18.02
C GLN A 81 -10.36 9.22 17.30
N VAL A 82 -9.22 9.81 16.91
CA VAL A 82 -8.08 9.08 16.36
C VAL A 82 -7.59 8.07 17.39
N GLY A 83 -7.39 6.82 16.97
CA GLY A 83 -7.02 5.71 17.84
C GLY A 83 -8.17 4.88 18.38
N ASP A 84 -9.43 5.31 18.17
CA ASP A 84 -10.59 4.53 18.62
C ASP A 84 -10.79 3.28 17.75
N SER A 85 -11.13 2.17 18.42
CA SER A 85 -11.57 0.96 17.73
C SER A 85 -13.08 1.04 17.44
N VAL A 86 -13.46 0.79 16.19
CA VAL A 86 -14.84 0.84 15.72
C VAL A 86 -15.30 -0.51 15.16
N ARG A 87 -16.61 -0.75 15.22
CA ARG A 87 -17.26 -1.95 14.67
C ARG A 87 -18.00 -1.63 13.37
N ALA A 88 -18.16 -2.63 12.50
CA ALA A 88 -19.03 -2.49 11.35
C ALA A 88 -20.45 -2.04 11.76
N GLY A 89 -21.02 -1.06 11.04
CA GLY A 89 -22.33 -0.47 11.36
C GLY A 89 -22.33 0.57 12.48
N GLN A 90 -21.19 0.82 13.15
CA GLN A 90 -21.10 1.82 14.21
C GLN A 90 -21.24 3.25 13.63
N LEU A 91 -22.03 4.07 14.31
CA LEU A 91 -22.14 5.50 13.98
C LEU A 91 -20.85 6.22 14.39
N LEU A 92 -20.24 6.91 13.44
CA LEU A 92 -19.00 7.68 13.64
C LEU A 92 -19.26 9.17 13.76
N GLY A 93 -20.40 9.62 13.22
CA GLY A 93 -20.79 11.03 13.22
C GLY A 93 -22.08 11.25 12.44
N GLU A 94 -22.53 12.48 12.42
CA GLU A 94 -23.78 12.90 11.78
C GLU A 94 -23.66 14.28 11.16
N MET A 95 -24.22 14.42 9.96
CA MET A 95 -24.38 15.70 9.28
C MET A 95 -25.58 16.46 9.86
N ASP A 96 -25.57 17.77 9.72
CA ASP A 96 -26.71 18.62 10.07
C ASP A 96 -27.86 18.40 9.07
N PRO A 97 -29.04 17.96 9.51
CA PRO A 97 -30.18 17.72 8.62
C PRO A 97 -30.79 18.99 8.06
N VAL A 98 -30.43 20.14 8.60
CA VAL A 98 -31.01 21.48 8.28
C VAL A 98 -32.55 21.46 8.39
N ASP A 99 -33.26 21.41 7.25
CA ASP A 99 -34.74 21.42 7.17
C ASP A 99 -35.33 20.00 6.89
N LEU A 100 -34.50 18.97 6.80
CA LEU A 100 -34.94 17.66 6.33
C LEU A 100 -35.91 16.97 7.29
N ASP A 101 -35.72 17.16 8.60
CA ASP A 101 -36.62 16.59 9.62
C ASP A 101 -38.03 17.25 9.53
N ASP A 102 -38.10 18.56 9.27
CA ASP A 102 -39.34 19.28 9.06
C ASP A 102 -40.05 18.86 7.74
N ARG A 103 -39.28 18.62 6.68
CA ARG A 103 -39.81 18.11 5.42
C ARG A 103 -40.39 16.71 5.55
N ILE A 104 -39.73 15.85 6.33
CA ILE A 104 -40.25 14.49 6.65
C ILE A 104 -41.58 14.64 7.40
N ALA A 105 -41.64 15.44 8.44
CA ALA A 105 -42.88 15.67 9.20
C ALA A 105 -44.03 16.21 8.33
N ALA A 106 -43.73 17.15 7.43
CA ALA A 106 -44.73 17.67 6.48
C ALA A 106 -45.20 16.55 5.50
N GLN A 107 -44.33 15.70 5.02
CA GLN A 107 -44.69 14.61 4.12
C GLN A 107 -45.46 13.50 4.84
N GLU A 108 -45.19 13.22 6.11
CA GLU A 108 -45.98 12.33 6.95
C GLU A 108 -47.44 12.84 7.13
N ALA A 109 -47.59 14.14 7.34
CA ALA A 109 -48.90 14.75 7.39
C ALA A 109 -49.64 14.68 6.03
N ALA A 110 -48.90 14.82 4.92
CA ALA A 110 -49.48 14.63 3.57
C ALA A 110 -49.90 13.17 3.34
N LEU A 111 -49.10 12.19 3.80
CA LEU A 111 -49.46 10.78 3.73
C LEU A 111 -50.74 10.44 4.47
N LYS A 112 -50.92 10.99 5.69
CA LYS A 112 -52.16 10.84 6.47
C LYS A 112 -53.37 11.43 5.73
N ARG A 113 -53.25 12.62 5.14
CA ARG A 113 -54.30 13.22 4.32
C ARG A 113 -54.69 12.37 3.12
N ALA A 114 -53.70 11.87 2.37
CA ALA A 114 -53.94 10.99 1.23
C ALA A 114 -54.61 9.68 1.66
N GLY A 115 -54.20 9.09 2.79
CA GLY A 115 -54.87 7.92 3.38
C GLY A 115 -56.36 8.17 3.67
N SER A 116 -56.70 9.35 4.25
CA SER A 116 -58.11 9.76 4.48
C SER A 116 -58.89 9.96 3.15
N ALA A 117 -58.25 10.46 2.10
CA ALA A 117 -58.86 10.59 0.78
C ALA A 117 -59.20 9.23 0.16
N VAL A 118 -58.30 8.20 0.32
CA VAL A 118 -58.60 6.82 -0.10
C VAL A 118 -59.81 6.26 0.62
N LEU A 119 -59.92 6.46 1.98
CA LEU A 119 -61.08 5.97 2.75
C LEU A 119 -62.38 6.65 2.30
N ALA A 120 -62.35 7.97 2.00
CA ALA A 120 -63.51 8.66 1.45
C ALA A 120 -63.93 8.14 0.06
N ALA A 121 -62.96 7.89 -0.83
CA ALA A 121 -63.21 7.32 -2.13
C ALA A 121 -63.77 5.87 -2.04
N GLU A 122 -63.29 5.06 -1.09
CA GLU A 122 -63.86 3.75 -0.78
C GLU A 122 -65.29 3.82 -0.29
N ALA A 123 -65.63 4.80 0.53
CA ALA A 123 -67.00 5.01 0.98
C ALA A 123 -67.92 5.39 -0.23
N GLN A 124 -67.42 6.26 -1.12
CA GLN A 124 -68.13 6.64 -2.33
C GLN A 124 -68.39 5.44 -3.27
N VAL A 125 -67.39 4.56 -3.46
CA VAL A 125 -67.54 3.31 -4.24
C VAL A 125 -68.64 2.43 -3.63
N ARG A 126 -68.68 2.28 -2.27
CA ARG A 126 -69.73 1.50 -1.60
C ARG A 126 -71.12 2.08 -1.81
N GLU A 127 -71.23 3.41 -1.71
CA GLU A 127 -72.51 4.08 -1.95
C GLU A 127 -73.03 3.86 -3.37
N VAL A 128 -72.19 4.14 -4.36
CA VAL A 128 -72.57 3.99 -5.79
C VAL A 128 -72.88 2.54 -6.17
N LEU A 129 -72.10 1.57 -5.60
CA LEU A 129 -72.39 0.15 -5.77
C LEU A 129 -73.74 -0.23 -5.22
N ALA A 130 -74.14 0.29 -4.04
CA ALA A 130 -75.46 0.02 -3.48
C ALA A 130 -76.57 0.57 -4.39
N ARG A 131 -76.38 1.80 -4.95
CA ARG A 131 -77.32 2.38 -5.92
C ARG A 131 -77.46 1.53 -7.19
N LYS A 132 -76.33 1.09 -7.77
CA LYS A 132 -76.29 0.22 -8.95
C LYS A 132 -77.07 -1.08 -8.68
N THR A 133 -76.77 -1.78 -7.56
CA THR A 133 -77.43 -3.00 -7.16
C THR A 133 -78.93 -2.81 -6.99
N TYR A 134 -79.35 -1.68 -6.45
CA TYR A 134 -80.78 -1.35 -6.35
C TYR A 134 -81.43 -1.15 -7.72
N ALA A 135 -80.81 -0.42 -8.63
CA ALA A 135 -81.29 -0.18 -9.98
C ALA A 135 -81.41 -1.52 -10.79
N GLU A 136 -80.45 -2.41 -10.66
CA GLU A 136 -80.45 -3.74 -11.29
C GLU A 136 -81.64 -4.59 -10.80
N LYS A 137 -81.87 -4.59 -9.44
CA LYS A 137 -83.01 -5.33 -8.87
C LYS A 137 -84.35 -4.73 -9.32
N GLN A 138 -84.46 -3.40 -9.44
CA GLN A 138 -85.71 -2.76 -9.94
C GLN A 138 -85.96 -3.07 -11.42
N ALA A 139 -84.95 -2.99 -12.27
CA ALA A 139 -85.08 -3.32 -13.67
C ALA A 139 -85.52 -4.76 -13.87
N SER A 140 -84.85 -5.71 -13.18
CA SER A 140 -85.26 -7.12 -13.22
C SER A 140 -86.69 -7.35 -12.82
N ARG A 141 -87.17 -6.65 -11.77
CA ARG A 141 -88.57 -6.71 -11.35
C ARG A 141 -89.50 -6.17 -12.42
N TYR A 142 -89.23 -5.03 -13.03
CA TYR A 142 -90.05 -4.42 -14.07
C TYR A 142 -90.08 -5.27 -15.36
N GLU A 143 -89.02 -5.97 -15.72
CA GLU A 143 -88.97 -6.90 -16.81
C GLU A 143 -89.88 -8.11 -16.55
N GLN A 144 -89.97 -8.58 -15.29
CA GLN A 144 -90.94 -9.65 -14.93
C GLN A 144 -92.40 -9.16 -15.02
N LEU A 145 -92.64 -7.91 -14.58
CA LEU A 145 -94.00 -7.31 -14.66
C LEU A 145 -94.43 -7.04 -16.09
N LEU A 146 -93.50 -6.72 -17.01
CA LEU A 146 -93.80 -6.56 -18.43
C LEU A 146 -94.22 -7.91 -19.06
N LYS A 147 -93.49 -8.99 -18.70
CA LYS A 147 -93.89 -10.35 -19.11
C LYS A 147 -95.32 -10.71 -18.65
N ALA A 148 -95.70 -10.20 -17.48
CA ALA A 148 -97.05 -10.34 -16.93
C ALA A 148 -98.04 -9.31 -17.47
N ARG A 149 -97.65 -8.43 -18.41
CA ARG A 149 -98.44 -7.36 -19.03
C ARG A 149 -98.98 -6.33 -18.01
N SER A 150 -98.30 -6.14 -16.91
CA SER A 150 -98.67 -5.27 -15.77
C SER A 150 -98.03 -3.89 -15.81
N VAL A 151 -97.09 -3.60 -16.72
CA VAL A 151 -96.43 -2.33 -16.92
C VAL A 151 -96.17 -2.03 -18.39
N SER A 152 -95.90 -0.75 -18.77
CA SER A 152 -95.60 -0.35 -20.16
C SER A 152 -94.13 -0.66 -20.54
N GLU A 153 -93.83 -0.82 -21.84
CA GLU A 153 -92.46 -0.92 -22.36
C GLU A 153 -91.64 0.29 -22.04
N GLU A 154 -92.18 1.50 -22.08
CA GLU A 154 -91.52 2.76 -21.71
C GLU A 154 -91.07 2.73 -20.26
N SER A 155 -91.81 2.17 -19.31
CA SER A 155 -91.41 2.02 -17.91
C SER A 155 -90.21 1.11 -17.73
N VAL A 156 -90.14 0.02 -18.53
CA VAL A 156 -88.92 -0.87 -18.50
C VAL A 156 -87.72 -0.19 -19.11
N GLU A 157 -87.95 0.52 -20.24
CA GLU A 157 -86.78 1.26 -20.86
C GLU A 157 -86.24 2.33 -19.96
N GLY A 158 -87.04 3.08 -19.19
CA GLY A 158 -86.61 4.02 -18.17
C GLY A 158 -85.77 3.34 -17.09
N LYS A 159 -86.11 2.11 -16.66
CA LYS A 159 -85.33 1.33 -15.67
C LYS A 159 -84.01 0.81 -16.26
N ARG A 160 -83.97 0.44 -17.54
CA ARG A 160 -82.70 0.12 -18.23
C ARG A 160 -81.78 1.29 -18.36
N GLN A 161 -82.29 2.49 -18.67
CA GLN A 161 -81.49 3.73 -18.67
C GLN A 161 -80.93 4.06 -17.28
N GLU A 162 -81.70 3.82 -16.21
CA GLU A 162 -81.28 4.01 -14.84
C GLU A 162 -80.05 3.10 -14.47
N ILE A 163 -80.04 1.85 -14.95
CA ILE A 163 -78.89 0.93 -14.81
C ILE A 163 -77.66 1.52 -15.52
N GLN A 164 -77.81 1.96 -16.77
CA GLN A 164 -76.65 2.53 -17.50
C GLN A 164 -76.08 3.76 -16.81
N ILE A 165 -76.91 4.63 -16.26
CA ILE A 165 -76.46 5.82 -15.49
C ILE A 165 -75.69 5.38 -14.21
N THR A 166 -76.25 4.42 -13.46
CA THR A 166 -75.59 3.98 -12.20
C THR A 166 -74.33 3.17 -12.46
N GLU A 167 -74.29 2.44 -13.59
CA GLU A 167 -73.07 1.73 -14.04
C GLU A 167 -71.96 2.68 -14.44
N ALA A 168 -72.23 3.73 -15.19
CA ALA A 168 -71.28 4.78 -15.50
C ALA A 168 -70.79 5.50 -14.22
N GLY A 169 -71.68 5.76 -13.27
CA GLY A 169 -71.34 6.32 -11.97
C GLY A 169 -70.41 5.41 -11.15
N PHE A 170 -70.67 4.10 -11.17
CA PHE A 170 -69.81 3.15 -10.49
C PHE A 170 -68.42 3.06 -11.15
N ALA A 171 -68.35 3.05 -12.49
CA ALA A 171 -67.06 3.10 -13.18
C ALA A 171 -66.24 4.35 -12.86
N ALA A 172 -66.91 5.51 -12.79
CA ALA A 172 -66.27 6.76 -12.38
C ALA A 172 -65.75 6.73 -10.94
N ALA A 173 -66.55 6.18 -10.00
CA ALA A 173 -66.10 6.03 -8.61
C ALA A 173 -64.90 5.08 -8.46
N ARG A 174 -64.88 3.97 -9.27
CA ARG A 174 -63.73 3.08 -9.34
C ARG A 174 -62.47 3.78 -9.86
N ALA A 175 -62.58 4.54 -10.94
CA ALA A 175 -61.46 5.26 -11.49
C ALA A 175 -60.92 6.30 -10.47
N ASN A 176 -61.83 6.95 -9.71
CA ASN A 176 -61.46 7.89 -8.67
C ASN A 176 -60.66 7.19 -7.52
N ILE A 177 -61.10 6.04 -7.02
CA ILE A 177 -60.36 5.32 -5.96
C ILE A 177 -59.00 4.85 -6.48
N ASP A 178 -58.90 4.40 -7.70
CA ASP A 178 -57.62 4.00 -8.29
C ASP A 178 -56.67 5.19 -8.41
N GLY A 179 -57.18 6.37 -8.82
CA GLY A 179 -56.42 7.63 -8.81
C GLY A 179 -55.93 8.03 -7.43
N THR A 180 -56.83 7.99 -6.41
CA THR A 180 -56.43 8.33 -5.02
C THR A 180 -55.42 7.35 -4.43
N ARG A 181 -55.49 6.07 -4.78
CA ARG A 181 -54.48 5.07 -4.38
C ARG A 181 -53.12 5.31 -5.02
N GLN A 182 -53.08 5.67 -6.29
CA GLN A 182 -51.85 6.04 -6.97
C GLN A 182 -51.21 7.29 -6.32
N GLU A 183 -52.00 8.28 -5.98
CA GLU A 183 -51.51 9.49 -5.25
C GLU A 183 -50.92 9.12 -3.87
N LEU A 184 -51.62 8.26 -3.12
CA LEU A 184 -51.09 7.72 -1.86
C LEU A 184 -49.74 7.03 -2.02
N ALA A 185 -49.61 6.19 -3.07
CA ALA A 185 -48.36 5.48 -3.39
C ALA A 185 -47.24 6.48 -3.73
N ARG A 186 -47.53 7.50 -4.54
CA ARG A 186 -46.57 8.55 -4.88
C ARG A 186 -46.08 9.28 -3.61
N ILE A 187 -46.95 9.73 -2.76
CA ILE A 187 -46.62 10.42 -1.51
C ILE A 187 -45.78 9.53 -0.57
N ARG A 188 -46.10 8.24 -0.52
CA ARG A 188 -45.30 7.25 0.25
C ARG A 188 -43.89 7.15 -0.29
N SER A 189 -43.71 7.02 -1.61
CA SER A 189 -42.37 6.96 -2.22
C SER A 189 -41.57 8.24 -2.00
N ASP A 190 -42.22 9.40 -2.07
CA ASP A 190 -41.57 10.68 -1.76
C ASP A 190 -41.06 10.72 -0.30
N LEU A 191 -41.89 10.26 0.65
CA LEU A 191 -41.48 10.12 2.07
C LEU A 191 -40.31 9.17 2.26
N GLU A 192 -40.35 8.00 1.64
CA GLU A 192 -39.25 7.03 1.67
C GLU A 192 -37.95 7.64 1.14
N GLY A 193 -38.02 8.43 0.06
CA GLY A 193 -36.90 9.18 -0.48
C GLY A 193 -36.27 10.15 0.51
N LEU A 194 -37.11 10.92 1.24
CA LEU A 194 -36.61 11.83 2.30
C LEU A 194 -36.00 11.09 3.49
N ILE A 195 -36.58 9.94 3.89
CA ILE A 195 -36.03 9.10 4.96
C ILE A 195 -34.65 8.55 4.55
N GLN A 196 -34.49 8.11 3.30
CA GLN A 196 -33.17 7.68 2.79
C GLN A 196 -32.16 8.82 2.75
N GLN A 197 -32.56 10.02 2.33
CA GLN A 197 -31.70 11.19 2.40
C GLN A 197 -31.25 11.47 3.86
N ARG A 198 -32.17 11.34 4.82
CA ARG A 198 -31.87 11.50 6.26
C ARG A 198 -30.91 10.42 6.77
N ALA A 199 -31.07 9.17 6.31
CA ALA A 199 -30.18 8.06 6.65
C ALA A 199 -28.76 8.27 6.10
N ASN A 200 -28.63 8.84 4.90
CA ASN A 200 -27.35 9.13 4.24
C ASN A 200 -26.56 10.27 4.93
N LEU A 201 -27.16 11.04 5.84
CA LEU A 201 -26.46 12.01 6.67
C LEU A 201 -25.67 11.36 7.83
N ARG A 202 -25.84 10.08 8.06
CA ARG A 202 -25.13 9.32 9.10
C ARG A 202 -23.85 8.77 8.55
N LEU A 203 -22.72 9.08 9.19
CA LEU A 203 -21.41 8.54 8.87
C LEU A 203 -21.24 7.23 9.63
N ILE A 204 -21.24 6.10 8.91
CA ILE A 204 -21.24 4.75 9.48
C ILE A 204 -19.98 4.03 9.05
N ALA A 205 -19.34 3.31 9.99
CA ALA A 205 -18.19 2.45 9.69
C ALA A 205 -18.62 1.26 8.83
N PRO A 206 -18.03 1.05 7.63
CA PRO A 206 -18.36 -0.06 6.77
C PRO A 206 -17.82 -1.40 7.29
N VAL A 207 -16.73 -1.36 8.06
CA VAL A 207 -16.01 -2.53 8.60
C VAL A 207 -15.57 -2.26 10.03
N ARG A 208 -15.16 -3.32 10.72
CA ARG A 208 -14.43 -3.20 11.98
C ARG A 208 -13.01 -2.69 11.68
N GLY A 209 -12.51 -1.74 12.49
CA GLY A 209 -11.18 -1.18 12.30
C GLY A 209 -10.76 -0.20 13.38
N LEU A 210 -9.68 0.52 13.10
CA LEU A 210 -9.11 1.58 13.92
C LEU A 210 -9.27 2.91 13.19
N VAL A 211 -9.68 3.96 13.90
CA VAL A 211 -9.73 5.32 13.35
C VAL A 211 -8.30 5.84 13.18
N ALA A 212 -7.88 6.01 11.93
CA ALA A 212 -6.53 6.49 11.60
C ALA A 212 -6.46 8.02 11.59
N THR A 213 -7.49 8.67 11.01
CA THR A 213 -7.57 10.14 10.94
C THR A 213 -8.98 10.64 11.14
N ARG A 214 -9.10 11.87 11.66
CA ARG A 214 -10.33 12.66 11.71
C ARG A 214 -10.06 13.99 11.01
N ASN A 215 -10.64 14.15 9.82
CA ASN A 215 -10.33 15.24 8.90
C ASN A 215 -11.32 16.42 8.99
N ALA A 216 -12.39 16.28 9.78
CA ALA A 216 -13.36 17.36 9.98
C ALA A 216 -13.92 17.35 11.41
N ASP A 217 -14.16 18.54 11.93
CA ASP A 217 -14.74 18.81 13.24
C ASP A 217 -16.22 19.21 13.14
N PRO A 218 -16.98 19.09 14.24
CA PRO A 218 -18.34 19.65 14.31
C PRO A 218 -18.38 21.13 13.90
N GLY A 219 -19.36 21.50 13.08
CA GLY A 219 -19.48 22.82 12.50
C GLY A 219 -18.77 23.03 11.16
N THR A 220 -17.86 22.16 10.77
CA THR A 220 -17.18 22.23 9.47
C THR A 220 -18.15 21.89 8.34
N THR A 221 -18.10 22.67 7.25
CA THR A 221 -18.80 22.34 6.00
C THR A 221 -17.92 21.47 5.12
N VAL A 222 -18.45 20.34 4.67
CA VAL A 222 -17.76 19.36 3.83
C VAL A 222 -18.53 19.13 2.52
N VAL A 223 -17.80 18.78 1.46
CA VAL A 223 -18.38 18.47 0.16
C VAL A 223 -18.61 16.96 0.02
N ALA A 224 -19.44 16.57 -0.94
CA ALA A 224 -19.67 15.16 -1.26
C ALA A 224 -18.35 14.46 -1.58
N GLY A 225 -18.11 13.27 -0.99
CA GLY A 225 -16.91 12.49 -1.17
C GLY A 225 -15.68 12.94 -0.37
N GLN A 226 -15.74 14.07 0.35
CA GLN A 226 -14.67 14.47 1.25
C GLN A 226 -14.63 13.56 2.48
N SER A 227 -13.46 13.00 2.80
CA SER A 227 -13.27 12.15 3.98
C SER A 227 -13.41 12.96 5.26
N VAL A 228 -14.27 12.52 6.17
CA VAL A 228 -14.43 13.05 7.54
C VAL A 228 -13.66 12.18 8.53
N VAL A 229 -13.75 10.87 8.39
CA VAL A 229 -13.06 9.88 9.22
C VAL A 229 -12.44 8.83 8.30
N GLU A 230 -11.20 8.43 8.58
CA GLU A 230 -10.58 7.31 7.91
C GLU A 230 -10.42 6.15 8.89
N VAL A 231 -10.92 4.98 8.49
CA VAL A 231 -10.84 3.74 9.25
C VAL A 231 -9.96 2.76 8.52
N ILE A 232 -8.98 2.19 9.22
CA ILE A 232 -8.08 1.16 8.71
C ILE A 232 -8.37 -0.18 9.35
N ASP A 233 -8.03 -1.25 8.64
CA ASP A 233 -8.01 -2.59 9.22
C ASP A 233 -6.59 -2.91 9.75
N PRO A 234 -6.37 -2.89 11.07
CA PRO A 234 -5.05 -3.11 11.64
C PRO A 234 -4.52 -4.54 11.43
N ALA A 235 -5.37 -5.51 11.09
CA ALA A 235 -4.94 -6.87 10.79
C ALA A 235 -4.31 -7.03 9.40
N THR A 236 -4.41 -6.00 8.55
CA THR A 236 -3.97 -6.05 7.16
C THR A 236 -2.81 -5.09 6.85
N LEU A 237 -1.96 -4.83 7.84
CA LEU A 237 -0.79 -3.98 7.63
C LEU A 237 0.23 -4.67 6.74
N TRP A 238 0.85 -3.89 5.88
CA TRP A 238 2.00 -4.28 5.08
C TRP A 238 3.03 -3.16 5.06
N ILE A 239 4.20 -3.47 4.56
CA ILE A 239 5.23 -2.46 4.29
C ILE A 239 5.35 -2.32 2.78
N ASN A 240 5.22 -1.10 2.30
CA ASN A 240 5.45 -0.74 0.90
C ASN A 240 6.92 -0.43 0.72
N VAL A 241 7.70 -1.43 0.29
CA VAL A 241 9.16 -1.38 0.24
C VAL A 241 9.62 -1.01 -1.16
N ARG A 242 10.63 -0.16 -1.23
CA ARG A 242 11.31 0.26 -2.45
C ARG A 242 12.67 -0.41 -2.54
N PHE A 243 12.94 -1.05 -3.66
CA PHE A 243 14.19 -1.71 -3.98
C PHE A 243 14.81 -1.10 -5.23
N ASP A 244 16.12 -0.92 -5.23
CA ASP A 244 16.90 -0.49 -6.39
C ASP A 244 16.73 -1.48 -7.55
N GLN A 245 16.25 -1.01 -8.71
CA GLN A 245 15.99 -1.84 -9.89
C GLN A 245 17.22 -2.57 -10.40
N LEU A 246 18.42 -1.99 -10.23
CA LEU A 246 19.67 -2.63 -10.64
C LEU A 246 20.03 -3.87 -9.81
N ARG A 247 19.49 -3.95 -8.58
CA ARG A 247 19.83 -5.02 -7.62
C ARG A 247 18.70 -6.00 -7.35
N VAL A 248 17.52 -5.78 -7.93
CA VAL A 248 16.29 -6.51 -7.59
C VAL A 248 16.22 -7.92 -8.19
N SER A 249 17.25 -8.35 -8.90
CA SER A 249 17.28 -9.69 -9.54
C SER A 249 17.04 -10.79 -8.51
N GLY A 250 16.06 -11.65 -8.79
CA GLY A 250 15.64 -12.74 -7.89
C GLY A 250 14.56 -12.37 -6.89
N LEU A 251 14.08 -11.12 -6.83
CA LEU A 251 12.96 -10.73 -5.97
C LEU A 251 11.64 -11.34 -6.49
N HIS A 252 10.98 -12.12 -5.65
CA HIS A 252 9.66 -12.71 -5.95
C HIS A 252 8.82 -12.88 -4.68
N ALA A 253 7.53 -13.12 -4.86
CA ALA A 253 6.64 -13.42 -3.75
C ALA A 253 7.06 -14.69 -3.00
N GLY A 254 6.85 -14.69 -1.68
CA GLY A 254 7.17 -15.81 -0.81
C GLY A 254 8.57 -15.77 -0.18
N LEU A 255 9.47 -14.89 -0.62
CA LEU A 255 10.79 -14.75 -0.02
C LEU A 255 10.70 -14.28 1.43
N PRO A 256 11.51 -14.84 2.35
CA PRO A 256 11.57 -14.38 3.73
C PRO A 256 12.19 -12.98 3.81
N ALA A 257 11.65 -12.18 4.72
CA ALA A 257 12.09 -10.82 4.94
C ALA A 257 12.34 -10.57 6.44
N HIS A 258 13.35 -9.79 6.72
CA HIS A 258 13.64 -9.25 8.03
C HIS A 258 13.27 -7.77 8.05
N ILE A 259 12.44 -7.36 8.99
CA ILE A 259 11.83 -6.03 9.04
C ILE A 259 12.32 -5.35 10.32
N VAL A 260 12.85 -4.14 10.21
CA VAL A 260 13.26 -3.31 11.34
C VAL A 260 12.47 -2.01 11.29
N LEU A 261 11.66 -1.75 12.32
CA LEU A 261 10.88 -0.52 12.48
C LEU A 261 11.69 0.53 13.22
N ARG A 262 11.63 1.79 12.80
CA ARG A 262 12.40 2.86 13.44
C ARG A 262 11.96 3.17 14.86
N SER A 263 10.68 3.00 15.19
CA SER A 263 10.12 3.24 16.54
C SER A 263 10.50 2.16 17.55
N GLN A 264 11.08 1.03 17.14
CA GLN A 264 11.27 -0.15 17.98
C GLN A 264 12.75 -0.50 18.24
N ASP A 265 13.60 0.52 18.38
CA ASP A 265 15.01 0.41 18.82
C ASP A 265 15.82 -0.73 18.15
N GLY A 266 15.61 -0.94 16.83
CA GLY A 266 16.33 -1.98 16.09
C GLY A 266 15.81 -3.40 16.30
N ARG A 267 14.66 -3.59 16.95
CA ARG A 267 14.01 -4.90 17.06
C ARG A 267 13.60 -5.38 15.68
N GLY A 268 14.07 -6.57 15.30
CA GLY A 268 13.75 -7.20 14.03
C GLY A 268 12.47 -8.05 14.12
N PHE A 269 11.67 -8.00 13.07
CA PHE A 269 10.45 -8.80 12.89
C PHE A 269 10.61 -9.68 11.65
N ALA A 270 10.13 -10.91 11.77
CA ALA A 270 10.02 -11.80 10.61
C ALA A 270 8.83 -11.43 9.75
N GLY A 271 9.02 -11.55 8.44
CA GLY A 271 7.98 -11.32 7.46
C GLY A 271 8.31 -11.99 6.14
N ARG A 272 7.49 -11.74 5.14
CA ARG A 272 7.69 -12.26 3.79
C ARG A 272 7.20 -11.30 2.73
N VAL A 273 7.80 -11.40 1.55
CA VAL A 273 7.33 -10.70 0.35
C VAL A 273 5.96 -11.26 -0.04
N LEU A 274 4.92 -10.45 0.04
CA LEU A 274 3.57 -10.81 -0.39
C LEU A 274 3.46 -10.80 -1.91
N ARG A 275 3.95 -9.73 -2.52
CA ARG A 275 3.98 -9.55 -3.98
C ARG A 275 5.00 -8.47 -4.36
N VAL A 276 5.44 -8.55 -5.59
CA VAL A 276 6.21 -7.50 -6.27
C VAL A 276 5.25 -6.77 -7.20
N GLU A 277 5.27 -5.45 -7.19
CA GLU A 277 4.40 -4.64 -8.07
C GLU A 277 4.91 -4.74 -9.52
N PRO A 278 4.00 -4.86 -10.51
CA PRO A 278 4.40 -5.02 -11.90
C PRO A 278 4.91 -3.71 -12.55
N MET A 279 4.70 -2.57 -11.90
CA MET A 279 5.15 -1.27 -12.36
C MET A 279 6.31 -0.78 -11.50
N ALA A 280 7.40 -0.39 -12.17
CA ALA A 280 8.51 0.32 -11.57
C ALA A 280 8.30 1.83 -11.64
N ASP A 281 8.89 2.57 -10.73
CA ASP A 281 8.94 4.02 -10.79
C ASP A 281 10.03 4.43 -11.80
N THR A 282 9.63 5.14 -12.86
CA THR A 282 10.54 5.55 -13.94
C THR A 282 11.42 6.75 -13.57
N VAL A 283 11.12 7.44 -12.48
CA VAL A 283 11.87 8.61 -12.01
C VAL A 283 12.92 8.19 -10.99
N THR A 284 12.54 7.34 -10.04
CA THR A 284 13.44 6.89 -8.97
C THR A 284 14.20 5.61 -9.33
N GLU A 285 13.83 4.95 -10.43
CA GLU A 285 14.37 3.64 -10.85
C GLU A 285 14.22 2.57 -9.76
N GLU A 286 13.10 2.60 -9.03
CA GLU A 286 12.80 1.69 -7.93
C GLU A 286 11.68 0.72 -8.30
N MET A 287 11.78 -0.50 -7.80
CA MET A 287 10.70 -1.47 -7.81
C MET A 287 10.03 -1.54 -6.44
N LEU A 288 8.70 -1.56 -6.46
CA LEU A 288 7.89 -1.67 -5.25
C LEU A 288 7.57 -3.12 -4.94
N ALA A 289 7.71 -3.50 -3.68
CA ALA A 289 7.21 -4.77 -3.18
C ALA A 289 6.42 -4.57 -1.89
N LYS A 290 5.37 -5.37 -1.73
CA LYS A 290 4.58 -5.42 -0.51
C LYS A 290 5.11 -6.55 0.37
N VAL A 291 5.53 -6.19 1.57
CA VAL A 291 6.05 -7.13 2.58
C VAL A 291 5.08 -7.16 3.74
N VAL A 292 4.71 -8.35 4.20
CA VAL A 292 3.81 -8.54 5.34
C VAL A 292 4.58 -9.10 6.53
N PHE A 293 4.15 -8.74 7.71
CA PHE A 293 4.63 -9.36 8.94
C PHE A 293 4.07 -10.79 9.06
N ASP A 294 4.88 -11.71 9.53
CA ASP A 294 4.39 -13.05 9.89
C ASP A 294 3.58 -13.01 11.19
N GLN A 295 3.96 -12.12 12.11
CA GLN A 295 3.21 -11.77 13.32
C GLN A 295 3.22 -10.25 13.46
N LEU A 296 2.04 -9.66 13.62
CA LEU A 296 1.94 -8.21 13.80
C LEU A 296 2.68 -7.77 15.06
N PRO A 297 3.45 -6.67 14.99
CA PRO A 297 4.12 -6.10 16.14
C PRO A 297 3.13 -5.64 17.23
N GLU A 298 3.52 -5.80 18.48
CA GLU A 298 2.86 -5.20 19.63
C GLU A 298 3.85 -4.28 20.37
N PRO A 299 3.53 -2.99 20.53
CA PRO A 299 2.35 -2.27 20.01
C PRO A 299 2.35 -2.16 18.48
N LEU A 300 1.14 -1.93 17.90
CA LEU A 300 0.99 -1.74 16.44
C LEU A 300 1.82 -0.53 15.97
N PRO A 301 2.56 -0.65 14.87
CA PRO A 301 3.30 0.47 14.32
C PRO A 301 2.34 1.53 13.74
N PRO A 302 2.67 2.82 13.88
CA PRO A 302 1.89 3.88 13.26
C PRO A 302 1.96 3.78 11.73
N ILE A 303 0.83 4.10 11.08
CA ILE A 303 0.78 4.19 9.62
C ILE A 303 1.69 5.32 9.15
N GLY A 304 2.49 5.07 8.11
CA GLY A 304 3.50 6.00 7.61
C GLY A 304 4.87 5.85 8.28
N GLU A 305 5.01 4.95 9.26
CA GLU A 305 6.31 4.67 9.87
C GLU A 305 7.28 4.07 8.84
N LEU A 306 8.53 4.52 8.89
CA LEU A 306 9.61 3.96 8.06
C LEU A 306 10.08 2.63 8.62
N ALA A 307 10.29 1.69 7.71
CA ALA A 307 10.83 0.37 7.98
C ALA A 307 12.00 0.06 7.05
N GLU A 308 13.04 -0.53 7.61
CA GLU A 308 14.14 -1.14 6.85
C GLU A 308 13.82 -2.61 6.64
N VAL A 309 13.91 -3.07 5.41
CA VAL A 309 13.54 -4.44 5.05
C VAL A 309 14.69 -5.10 4.31
N THR A 310 15.14 -6.23 4.84
CA THR A 310 16.13 -7.08 4.20
C THR A 310 15.44 -8.37 3.75
N VAL A 311 15.40 -8.59 2.44
CA VAL A 311 14.84 -9.80 1.83
C VAL A 311 15.96 -10.78 1.54
N ALA A 312 15.90 -11.97 2.14
CA ALA A 312 16.89 -13.01 1.91
C ALA A 312 16.61 -13.72 0.57
N LEU A 313 17.62 -13.82 -0.27
CA LEU A 313 17.59 -14.60 -1.48
C LEU A 313 18.14 -16.02 -1.21
N PRO A 314 17.81 -17.00 -2.08
CA PRO A 314 18.36 -18.35 -1.94
C PRO A 314 19.90 -18.34 -1.90
N ALA A 315 20.47 -19.11 -0.99
CA ALA A 315 21.91 -19.24 -0.87
C ALA A 315 22.52 -19.80 -2.16
N LEU A 316 23.64 -19.24 -2.58
CA LEU A 316 24.40 -19.70 -3.74
C LEU A 316 25.23 -20.92 -3.38
N PRO A 317 25.56 -21.79 -4.36
CA PRO A 317 26.52 -22.88 -4.15
C PRO A 317 27.84 -22.36 -3.59
N ALA A 318 28.50 -23.16 -2.75
CA ALA A 318 29.82 -22.81 -2.22
C ALA A 318 30.83 -22.61 -3.36
N GLY A 319 31.58 -21.54 -3.28
CA GLY A 319 32.61 -21.16 -4.24
C GLY A 319 33.62 -20.19 -3.62
N PRO A 320 34.65 -19.79 -4.37
CA PRO A 320 35.63 -18.83 -3.90
C PRO A 320 34.93 -17.49 -3.52
N VAL A 321 35.13 -17.01 -2.31
CA VAL A 321 34.57 -15.78 -1.78
C VAL A 321 35.69 -14.88 -1.29
N LEU A 322 35.58 -13.59 -1.58
CA LEU A 322 36.49 -12.56 -1.16
C LEU A 322 35.74 -11.35 -0.62
N SER A 323 36.42 -10.58 0.23
CA SER A 323 35.97 -9.24 0.54
C SER A 323 36.01 -8.35 -0.70
N ASN A 324 34.98 -7.53 -0.89
CA ASN A 324 34.92 -6.52 -1.99
C ASN A 324 36.15 -5.58 -1.98
N ALA A 325 36.79 -5.38 -0.82
CA ALA A 325 38.00 -4.58 -0.69
C ALA A 325 39.22 -5.18 -1.44
N ALA A 326 39.21 -6.49 -1.73
CA ALA A 326 40.27 -7.15 -2.50
C ALA A 326 40.15 -6.92 -4.01
N ILE A 327 38.99 -6.43 -4.49
CA ILE A 327 38.70 -6.25 -5.89
C ILE A 327 39.19 -4.89 -6.35
N GLN A 328 40.07 -4.88 -7.34
CA GLN A 328 40.69 -3.67 -7.88
C GLN A 328 40.51 -3.58 -9.40
N ARG A 329 40.63 -2.39 -9.91
CA ARG A 329 40.61 -2.14 -11.36
C ARG A 329 42.00 -1.67 -11.79
N THR A 330 42.66 -2.45 -12.65
CA THR A 330 43.97 -2.13 -13.22
C THR A 330 43.84 -2.15 -14.74
N ASP A 331 44.31 -1.10 -15.42
CA ASP A 331 44.26 -0.96 -16.88
C ASP A 331 42.86 -1.19 -17.48
N GLY A 332 41.80 -0.75 -16.75
CA GLY A 332 40.40 -0.93 -17.17
C GLY A 332 39.79 -2.29 -16.89
N GLN A 333 40.58 -3.28 -16.48
CA GLN A 333 40.12 -4.63 -16.14
C GLN A 333 39.88 -4.77 -14.63
N LEU A 334 38.80 -5.48 -14.29
CA LEU A 334 38.47 -5.83 -12.91
C LEU A 334 39.21 -7.10 -12.54
N GLY A 335 39.89 -7.13 -11.40
CA GLY A 335 40.67 -8.27 -10.98
C GLY A 335 41.15 -8.16 -9.54
N VAL A 336 42.00 -9.09 -9.14
CA VAL A 336 42.62 -9.17 -7.82
C VAL A 336 44.13 -9.27 -7.97
N TRP A 337 44.88 -8.76 -6.99
CA TRP A 337 46.32 -9.03 -6.90
C TRP A 337 46.51 -10.31 -6.10
N GLN A 338 46.98 -11.38 -6.79
CA GLN A 338 47.36 -12.63 -6.16
C GLN A 338 48.81 -12.59 -5.75
N VAL A 339 49.11 -13.27 -4.65
CA VAL A 339 50.49 -13.54 -4.19
C VAL A 339 50.82 -15.01 -4.54
N ILE A 340 51.64 -15.21 -5.54
CA ILE A 340 52.09 -16.55 -6.00
C ILE A 340 53.61 -16.62 -5.81
N ASP A 341 54.09 -17.55 -4.98
CA ASP A 341 55.50 -17.74 -4.66
C ASP A 341 56.25 -16.48 -4.20
N GLY A 342 55.50 -15.53 -3.61
CA GLY A 342 56.02 -14.22 -3.13
C GLY A 342 55.97 -13.09 -4.16
N ASP A 343 55.60 -13.36 -5.40
CA ASP A 343 55.43 -12.37 -6.46
C ASP A 343 53.98 -11.96 -6.67
N LEU A 344 53.79 -10.75 -7.19
CA LEU A 344 52.49 -10.19 -7.47
C LEU A 344 52.02 -10.49 -8.88
N HIS A 345 50.85 -11.07 -8.99
CA HIS A 345 50.16 -11.30 -10.26
C HIS A 345 48.78 -10.66 -10.24
N PHE A 346 48.47 -9.80 -11.21
CA PHE A 346 47.13 -9.31 -11.42
C PHE A 346 46.33 -10.33 -12.20
N THR A 347 45.30 -10.88 -11.56
CA THR A 347 44.43 -11.88 -12.17
C THR A 347 43.05 -11.24 -12.40
N PRO A 348 42.62 -11.16 -13.69
CA PRO A 348 41.27 -10.76 -14.01
C PRO A 348 40.28 -11.75 -13.43
N VAL A 349 39.18 -11.26 -12.84
CA VAL A 349 38.15 -12.09 -12.25
C VAL A 349 36.77 -11.73 -12.76
N THR A 350 35.91 -12.73 -12.91
CA THR A 350 34.49 -12.57 -13.15
C THR A 350 33.76 -12.68 -11.83
N LEU A 351 33.15 -11.57 -11.40
CA LEU A 351 32.43 -11.52 -10.14
C LEU A 351 31.04 -12.15 -10.27
N GLY A 352 30.60 -12.77 -9.19
CA GLY A 352 29.24 -13.20 -8.97
C GLY A 352 28.46 -12.18 -8.16
N THR A 353 27.55 -12.69 -7.31
CA THR A 353 26.72 -11.86 -6.42
C THR A 353 27.49 -11.51 -5.15
N ALA A 354 27.25 -10.33 -4.61
CA ALA A 354 27.74 -9.90 -3.30
C ALA A 354 26.64 -10.05 -2.25
N ASP A 355 27.04 -10.27 -1.00
CA ASP A 355 26.15 -10.11 0.15
C ASP A 355 26.16 -8.68 0.71
N LEU A 356 25.40 -8.45 1.77
CA LEU A 356 25.34 -7.13 2.44
C LEU A 356 26.55 -6.87 3.35
N ASP A 357 27.33 -7.91 3.69
CA ASP A 357 28.54 -7.82 4.50
C ASP A 357 29.78 -7.49 3.65
N GLY A 358 29.59 -7.28 2.34
CA GLY A 358 30.66 -6.95 1.41
C GLY A 358 31.50 -8.14 0.98
N GLN A 359 30.99 -9.37 1.11
CA GLN A 359 31.60 -10.54 0.55
C GLN A 359 31.11 -10.77 -0.88
N VAL A 360 32.00 -11.11 -1.79
CA VAL A 360 31.69 -11.29 -3.21
C VAL A 360 32.12 -12.67 -3.67
N GLN A 361 31.25 -13.41 -4.33
CA GLN A 361 31.61 -14.66 -4.97
C GLN A 361 32.39 -14.39 -6.27
N VAL A 362 33.47 -15.11 -6.47
CA VAL A 362 34.21 -15.09 -7.71
C VAL A 362 33.82 -16.31 -8.52
N ARG A 363 33.31 -16.09 -9.75
CA ARG A 363 32.90 -17.18 -10.66
C ARG A 363 34.06 -17.76 -11.44
N GLU A 364 35.00 -16.89 -11.87
CA GLU A 364 36.14 -17.28 -12.71
C GLU A 364 37.37 -16.46 -12.33
N GLY A 365 38.54 -17.00 -12.54
CA GLY A 365 39.82 -16.34 -12.35
C GLY A 365 40.48 -16.60 -11.00
N LEU A 366 39.81 -17.30 -10.05
CA LEU A 366 40.37 -17.55 -8.71
C LEU A 366 40.00 -18.93 -8.23
N LYS A 367 40.88 -19.56 -7.49
CA LYS A 367 40.69 -20.87 -6.83
C LYS A 367 40.63 -20.71 -5.32
N VAL A 368 39.94 -21.66 -4.68
CA VAL A 368 39.94 -21.76 -3.22
C VAL A 368 41.38 -22.03 -2.75
N GLY A 369 41.82 -21.26 -1.76
CA GLY A 369 43.18 -21.31 -1.21
C GLY A 369 44.13 -20.27 -1.79
N ASP A 370 43.76 -19.56 -2.86
CA ASP A 370 44.58 -18.49 -3.42
C ASP A 370 44.70 -17.32 -2.44
N GLN A 371 45.93 -16.81 -2.29
CA GLN A 371 46.18 -15.61 -1.46
C GLN A 371 46.00 -14.33 -2.29
N VAL A 372 45.17 -13.42 -1.81
CA VAL A 372 44.89 -12.14 -2.49
C VAL A 372 45.12 -10.97 -1.54
N ILE A 373 45.54 -9.84 -2.11
CA ILE A 373 45.75 -8.62 -1.36
C ILE A 373 44.40 -7.93 -1.15
N VAL A 374 44.09 -7.60 0.10
CA VAL A 374 42.90 -6.83 0.47
C VAL A 374 43.20 -5.34 0.52
N TYR A 375 44.27 -4.97 1.25
CA TYR A 375 44.67 -3.59 1.39
C TYR A 375 46.15 -3.41 1.10
N SER A 376 46.48 -2.26 0.52
CA SER A 376 47.86 -1.88 0.21
C SER A 376 48.07 -0.41 0.57
N ALA A 377 49.24 -0.10 1.16
CA ALA A 377 49.61 1.28 1.50
C ALA A 377 49.91 2.18 0.29
N LYS A 378 50.16 1.59 -0.89
CA LYS A 378 50.41 2.30 -2.15
C LYS A 378 49.80 1.53 -3.32
N ALA A 379 49.61 2.19 -4.45
CA ALA A 379 49.18 1.52 -5.68
C ALA A 379 50.18 0.42 -6.07
N LEU A 380 49.66 -0.74 -6.41
CA LEU A 380 50.42 -1.94 -6.78
C LEU A 380 50.61 -2.01 -8.30
N ASN A 381 51.74 -2.58 -8.68
CA ASN A 381 52.01 -3.02 -10.05
C ASN A 381 52.76 -4.35 -10.02
N ALA A 382 52.85 -5.05 -11.14
CA ALA A 382 53.44 -6.38 -11.22
C ALA A 382 54.96 -6.44 -10.79
N ARG A 383 55.61 -5.28 -10.63
CA ARG A 383 57.02 -5.20 -10.18
C ARG A 383 57.14 -4.71 -8.75
N SER A 384 56.04 -4.42 -8.04
CA SER A 384 56.05 -3.98 -6.69
C SER A 384 56.57 -5.06 -5.75
N ARG A 385 57.55 -4.73 -4.90
CA ARG A 385 57.95 -5.59 -3.78
C ARG A 385 56.96 -5.43 -2.65
N ILE A 386 56.46 -6.52 -2.11
CA ILE A 386 55.52 -6.50 -1.01
C ILE A 386 56.13 -7.00 0.30
N HIS A 387 55.56 -6.57 1.38
CA HIS A 387 55.77 -7.08 2.72
C HIS A 387 54.39 -7.31 3.38
N VAL A 388 54.10 -8.57 3.65
CA VAL A 388 52.81 -8.93 4.27
C VAL A 388 52.85 -8.52 5.75
N VAL A 389 51.83 -7.80 6.15
CA VAL A 389 51.63 -7.32 7.55
C VAL A 389 50.21 -7.67 7.99
N ASP A 390 50.03 -7.92 9.28
CA ASP A 390 48.73 -8.23 9.83
C ASP A 390 47.77 -7.04 9.80
N HIS A 391 48.30 -5.83 9.98
CA HIS A 391 47.52 -4.59 9.98
C HIS A 391 48.26 -3.45 9.29
N LEU A 392 47.57 -2.65 8.51
CA LEU A 392 48.08 -1.38 7.99
C LEU A 392 47.79 -0.25 8.98
N PRO A 393 48.75 0.67 9.20
CA PRO A 393 48.51 1.86 10.03
C PRO A 393 47.34 2.67 9.49
N GLY A 394 46.27 2.85 10.28
CA GLY A 394 45.09 3.64 9.92
C GLY A 394 43.91 2.87 9.32
N VAL A 395 44.05 1.59 9.09
CA VAL A 395 42.92 0.70 8.70
C VAL A 395 42.47 -0.05 9.96
N LYS A 396 41.19 0.16 10.37
CA LYS A 396 40.60 -0.66 11.43
C LYS A 396 40.40 -2.07 10.90
N PRO A 397 40.61 -3.12 11.69
CA PRO A 397 40.37 -4.50 11.32
C PRO A 397 38.90 -4.74 11.01
#